data_073be86aab06cd9d35c0f5fb43fe19bf
#
_entry.id   073be86aab06cd9d35c0f5fb43fe19bf
#
_cell.length_a   1.000
_cell.length_b   1.000
_cell.length_c   1.000
_cell.angle_alpha   90.00
_cell.angle_beta   90.00
_cell.angle_gamma   90.00
#
_symmetry.space_group_name_H-M   'P 1'
#
loop_
_entity.id
_entity.type
_entity.pdbx_description
1 polymer ?
#
loop_
_entity_poly.entity_id
_entity_poly.type
_entity_poly.pdbx_seq_one_letter_code
_entity_poly.pdbx_strand_id
1 'polypeptide(L)'
;MSATTFEDLAMPLFDQLYNFARWLTQDTVEAEDLVQETYTKALRGFSSFHLGTNFRAWMYRILRNSFLSSRTGLKTMVAIDEETEEKLLPAENTTPESILIAQASRDTVQQALADLPVPFREILLLCEVEEMSYQEISETLAIPIGTVMSRLSRARKALRVSLAKNDGGRHGM
;
A
#
# COMPACT_ATOMS: atom_id res chain seq x y z
N MET A 1 33.76 14.25 7.93
CA MET A 1 32.57 13.59 7.38
C MET A 1 31.41 13.74 8.29
N SER A 2 30.31 14.19 7.72
CA SER A 2 29.12 14.31 8.53
C SER A 2 28.44 12.95 8.64
N ALA A 3 27.91 12.67 9.79
CA ALA A 3 27.11 11.47 9.97
C ALA A 3 25.80 11.64 9.19
N THR A 4 25.26 10.56 8.66
CA THR A 4 23.97 10.59 7.99
C THR A 4 22.88 10.88 9.02
N THR A 5 22.09 11.91 8.77
CA THR A 5 21.05 12.31 9.70
C THR A 5 19.70 11.76 9.24
N PHE A 6 18.75 11.78 10.17
CA PHE A 6 17.38 11.42 9.84
C PHE A 6 16.86 12.28 8.68
N GLU A 7 17.11 13.58 8.72
CA GLU A 7 16.66 14.50 7.68
C GLU A 7 17.22 14.14 6.32
N ASP A 8 18.49 13.76 6.26
CA ASP A 8 19.12 13.38 5.00
C ASP A 8 18.42 12.20 4.33
N LEU A 9 17.94 11.27 5.14
CA LEU A 9 17.27 10.08 4.62
C LEU A 9 15.75 10.26 4.44
N ALA A 10 15.14 10.98 5.34
CA ALA A 10 13.68 11.06 5.40
C ALA A 10 13.06 12.12 4.53
N MET A 11 13.66 13.28 4.42
CA MET A 11 13.04 14.37 3.66
C MET A 11 12.89 14.07 2.17
N PRO A 12 13.84 13.40 1.51
CA PRO A 12 13.65 13.05 0.09
C PRO A 12 12.46 12.13 -0.17
N LEU A 13 11.97 11.44 0.86
CA LEU A 13 10.85 10.51 0.70
C LEU A 13 9.49 11.17 0.94
N PHE A 14 9.47 12.43 1.34
CA PHE A 14 8.23 13.08 1.76
C PHE A 14 7.12 13.00 0.71
N ASP A 15 7.41 13.38 -0.52
CA ASP A 15 6.40 13.40 -1.58
C ASP A 15 5.87 12.00 -1.87
N GLN A 16 6.74 11.02 -1.89
CA GLN A 16 6.36 9.63 -2.12
C GLN A 16 5.46 9.12 -1.00
N LEU A 17 5.84 9.38 0.24
CA LEU A 17 5.05 8.94 1.39
C LEU A 17 3.69 9.63 1.42
N TYR A 18 3.66 10.91 1.10
CA TYR A 18 2.40 11.65 1.03
C TYR A 18 1.48 11.09 -0.06
N ASN A 19 2.02 10.83 -1.24
CA ASN A 19 1.24 10.25 -2.33
C ASN A 19 0.70 8.87 -1.96
N PHE A 20 1.53 8.04 -1.32
CA PHE A 20 1.09 6.73 -0.85
C PHE A 20 -0.04 6.87 0.18
N ALA A 21 0.12 7.80 1.12
CA ALA A 21 -0.90 8.05 2.14
C ALA A 21 -2.22 8.51 1.51
N ARG A 22 -2.14 9.34 0.47
CA ARG A 22 -3.32 9.82 -0.24
C ARG A 22 -4.08 8.68 -0.93
N TRP A 23 -3.34 7.81 -1.61
CA TRP A 23 -3.95 6.64 -2.24
C TRP A 23 -4.53 5.68 -1.20
N LEU A 24 -3.84 5.51 -0.09
CA LEU A 24 -4.24 4.58 0.94
C LEU A 24 -5.48 5.04 1.70
N THR A 25 -5.51 6.31 2.09
CA THR A 25 -6.59 6.87 2.90
C THR A 25 -7.77 7.39 2.09
N GLN A 26 -7.52 7.79 0.86
CA GLN A 26 -8.51 8.42 -0.01
C GLN A 26 -9.02 9.75 0.55
N ASP A 27 -8.27 10.39 1.45
CA ASP A 27 -8.67 11.63 2.12
C ASP A 27 -7.46 12.50 2.37
N THR A 28 -7.53 13.77 1.97
CA THR A 28 -6.40 14.71 2.07
C THR A 28 -5.99 14.98 3.51
N VAL A 29 -6.97 15.24 4.37
CA VAL A 29 -6.70 15.56 5.77
C VAL A 29 -6.13 14.35 6.50
N GLU A 30 -6.72 13.21 6.28
CA GLU A 30 -6.24 11.96 6.88
C GLU A 30 -4.82 11.63 6.41
N ALA A 31 -4.54 11.85 5.13
CA ALA A 31 -3.20 11.61 4.57
C ALA A 31 -2.15 12.53 5.21
N GLU A 32 -2.48 13.80 5.38
CA GLU A 32 -1.57 14.76 6.02
C GLU A 32 -1.27 14.35 7.46
N ASP A 33 -2.30 14.00 8.21
CA ASP A 33 -2.14 13.55 9.59
C ASP A 33 -1.30 12.28 9.67
N LEU A 34 -1.54 11.36 8.74
CA LEU A 34 -0.81 10.10 8.70
C LEU A 34 0.67 10.31 8.40
N VAL A 35 1.00 11.20 7.47
CA VAL A 35 2.39 11.51 7.16
C VAL A 35 3.07 12.18 8.35
N GLN A 36 2.40 13.13 9.01
CA GLN A 36 2.97 13.78 10.19
C GLN A 36 3.24 12.77 11.29
N GLU A 37 2.30 11.89 11.55
CA GLU A 37 2.48 10.84 12.56
C GLU A 37 3.63 9.92 12.20
N THR A 38 3.76 9.58 10.91
CA THR A 38 4.83 8.72 10.42
C THR A 38 6.20 9.36 10.70
N TYR A 39 6.35 10.64 10.35
CA TYR A 39 7.62 11.34 10.56
C TYR A 39 7.93 11.51 12.06
N THR A 40 6.92 11.76 12.87
CA THR A 40 7.10 11.86 14.31
C THR A 40 7.59 10.54 14.90
N LYS A 41 6.95 9.45 14.53
CA LYS A 41 7.34 8.12 15.01
C LYS A 41 8.71 7.72 14.49
N ALA A 42 8.98 8.01 13.23
CA ALA A 42 10.27 7.68 12.62
C ALA A 42 11.40 8.44 13.28
N LEU A 43 11.22 9.73 13.56
CA LEU A 43 12.24 10.53 14.23
C LEU A 43 12.53 9.96 15.63
N ARG A 44 11.49 9.60 16.37
CA ARG A 44 11.66 9.02 17.69
C ARG A 44 12.35 7.67 17.66
N GLY A 45 12.08 6.88 16.62
CA GLY A 45 12.66 5.54 16.49
C GLY A 45 13.95 5.47 15.72
N PHE A 46 14.46 6.60 15.23
CA PHE A 46 15.62 6.58 14.36
C PHE A 46 16.87 6.00 15.02
N SER A 47 17.02 6.22 16.32
CA SER A 47 18.16 5.68 17.04
C SER A 47 18.20 4.14 17.01
N SER A 48 17.06 3.50 16.81
CA SER A 48 16.99 2.04 16.71
C SER A 48 17.07 1.54 15.27
N PHE A 49 17.03 2.44 14.30
CA PHE A 49 17.16 2.04 12.91
C PHE A 49 18.61 1.67 12.60
N HIS A 50 18.80 0.55 11.91
CA HIS A 50 20.12 0.10 11.54
C HIS A 50 20.52 0.68 10.20
N LEU A 51 21.50 1.60 10.21
CA LEU A 51 22.01 2.18 8.97
C LEU A 51 22.54 1.08 8.06
N GLY A 52 22.30 1.23 6.78
CA GLY A 52 22.71 0.22 5.80
C GLY A 52 21.59 -0.76 5.46
N THR A 53 20.50 -0.74 6.22
CA THR A 53 19.32 -1.52 5.86
C THR A 53 18.37 -0.61 5.06
N ASN A 54 17.27 -1.16 4.60
CA ASN A 54 16.35 -0.41 3.73
C ASN A 54 15.52 0.62 4.50
N PHE A 55 15.99 1.88 4.48
CA PHE A 55 15.30 2.97 5.17
C PHE A 55 13.92 3.24 4.58
N ARG A 56 13.79 3.16 3.26
CA ARG A 56 12.51 3.37 2.58
C ARG A 56 11.47 2.37 3.08
N ALA A 57 11.82 1.09 3.12
CA ALA A 57 10.93 0.06 3.63
C ALA A 57 10.53 0.32 5.09
N TRP A 58 11.49 0.77 5.89
CA TRP A 58 11.25 1.09 7.29
C TRP A 58 10.24 2.23 7.44
N MET A 59 10.38 3.31 6.65
CA MET A 59 9.45 4.44 6.68
C MET A 59 8.04 4.03 6.24
N TYR A 60 7.94 3.26 5.15
CA TYR A 60 6.64 2.79 4.67
C TYR A 60 5.98 1.84 5.66
N ARG A 61 6.76 1.05 6.37
CA ARG A 61 6.24 0.18 7.42
C ARG A 61 5.62 1.00 8.55
N ILE A 62 6.28 2.07 8.97
CA ILE A 62 5.75 2.95 10.02
C ILE A 62 4.44 3.58 9.55
N LEU A 63 4.40 4.07 8.33
CA LEU A 63 3.19 4.68 7.77
C LEU A 63 2.04 3.68 7.73
N ARG A 64 2.29 2.52 7.21
CA ARG A 64 1.30 1.47 7.11
C ARG A 64 0.76 1.07 8.49
N ASN A 65 1.65 0.86 9.44
CA ASN A 65 1.24 0.48 10.79
C ASN A 65 0.43 1.58 11.48
N SER A 66 0.80 2.83 11.26
CA SER A 66 0.06 3.97 11.79
C SER A 66 -1.33 4.06 11.18
N PHE A 67 -1.42 3.80 9.87
CA PHE A 67 -2.71 3.78 9.18
C PHE A 67 -3.64 2.71 9.77
N LEU A 68 -3.13 1.50 9.93
CA LEU A 68 -3.93 0.41 10.47
C LEU A 68 -4.39 0.70 11.91
N SER A 69 -3.50 1.26 12.72
CA SER A 69 -3.83 1.60 14.09
C SER A 69 -4.89 2.70 14.18
N SER A 70 -4.78 3.71 13.32
CA SER A 70 -5.72 4.82 13.35
C SER A 70 -7.12 4.41 12.89
N ARG A 71 -7.18 3.43 11.98
CA ARG A 71 -8.47 3.01 11.47
C ARG A 71 -9.26 2.22 12.46
N THR A 72 -8.58 1.48 13.30
CA THR A 72 -9.31 0.56 14.05
C THR A 72 -9.14 0.66 15.48
N GLY A 73 -7.99 1.16 15.83
CA GLY A 73 -7.60 0.91 17.15
C GLY A 73 -7.71 -0.57 17.39
N LEU A 74 -7.68 -1.36 16.38
CA LEU A 74 -8.11 -2.57 16.49
C LEU A 74 -7.49 -3.69 15.94
N LYS A 75 -7.83 -4.66 16.52
CA LYS A 75 -7.42 -5.99 16.29
C LYS A 75 -7.97 -6.56 15.00
N THR A 76 -9.11 -6.06 14.61
CA THR A 76 -9.83 -6.61 13.46
C THR A 76 -9.16 -6.37 12.13
N MET A 77 -8.20 -5.45 12.09
CA MET A 77 -7.52 -5.17 10.84
C MET A 77 -6.19 -5.87 10.75
N VAL A 78 -5.96 -6.75 11.65
CA VAL A 78 -4.66 -7.31 11.84
C VAL A 78 -4.12 -8.03 10.64
N ALA A 79 -4.84 -8.83 10.04
CA ALA A 79 -4.36 -9.52 8.87
C ALA A 79 -5.51 -10.22 8.18
N ILE A 80 -5.43 -10.26 6.89
CA ILE A 80 -6.27 -11.18 6.17
C ILE A 80 -5.50 -12.49 6.16
N ASP A 81 -6.11 -13.52 6.71
CA ASP A 81 -5.51 -14.84 6.65
C ASP A 81 -5.77 -15.42 5.26
N GLU A 82 -5.11 -16.50 4.93
CA GLU A 82 -5.23 -17.11 3.61
C GLU A 82 -6.67 -17.48 3.27
N GLU A 83 -7.40 -17.93 4.24
CA GLU A 83 -8.79 -18.31 4.05
C GLU A 83 -9.64 -17.10 3.68
N THR A 84 -9.45 -16.00 4.37
CA THR A 84 -10.16 -14.77 4.07
C THR A 84 -9.78 -14.24 2.69
N GLU A 85 -8.50 -14.30 2.35
CA GLU A 85 -8.04 -13.89 1.04
C GLU A 85 -8.69 -14.72 -0.06
N GLU A 86 -8.80 -16.01 0.15
CA GLU A 86 -9.45 -16.89 -0.82
C GLU A 86 -10.91 -16.53 -1.04
N LYS A 87 -11.61 -16.16 0.01
CA LYS A 87 -13.00 -15.75 -0.10
C LYS A 87 -13.20 -14.46 -0.87
N LEU A 88 -12.16 -13.63 -0.90
CA LEU A 88 -12.21 -12.36 -1.60
C LEU A 88 -11.82 -12.52 -3.08
N LEU A 89 -11.33 -13.70 -3.46
CA LEU A 89 -10.85 -13.90 -4.80
C LEU A 89 -11.96 -14.22 -5.76
N PRO A 90 -11.92 -13.64 -6.94
CA PRO A 90 -12.76 -14.12 -8.02
C PRO A 90 -12.25 -15.50 -8.45
N ALA A 91 -13.16 -16.36 -8.82
CA ALA A 91 -12.82 -17.71 -9.23
C ALA A 91 -12.15 -17.79 -10.59
N GLU A 92 -11.86 -16.68 -11.16
CA GLU A 92 -11.43 -16.65 -12.49
C GLU A 92 -10.06 -16.28 -12.76
N ASN A 93 -9.63 -16.59 -13.91
CA ASN A 93 -8.38 -16.30 -14.42
C ASN A 93 -8.29 -15.16 -15.29
N THR A 94 -7.44 -14.68 -15.42
CA THR A 94 -6.46 -13.95 -15.85
C THR A 94 -6.53 -13.37 -17.22
N THR A 95 -6.86 -12.15 -17.25
CA THR A 95 -6.47 -11.25 -18.33
C THR A 95 -5.31 -10.42 -17.80
N PRO A 96 -4.51 -9.83 -18.67
CA PRO A 96 -3.40 -8.99 -18.25
C PRO A 96 -3.90 -7.77 -17.49
N GLU A 97 -3.79 -7.81 -16.20
CA GLU A 97 -4.28 -6.76 -15.31
C GLU A 97 -3.61 -5.42 -15.60
N SER A 98 -2.35 -5.47 -15.97
CA SER A 98 -1.61 -4.25 -16.29
C SER A 98 -2.21 -3.50 -17.47
N ILE A 99 -2.75 -4.22 -18.46
CA ILE A 99 -3.39 -3.59 -19.61
C ILE A 99 -4.69 -2.89 -19.17
N LEU A 100 -5.47 -3.56 -18.35
CA LEU A 100 -6.72 -3.00 -17.85
C LEU A 100 -6.47 -1.75 -17.03
N ILE A 101 -5.48 -1.79 -16.15
CA ILE A 101 -5.12 -0.64 -15.32
C ILE A 101 -4.67 0.52 -16.19
N ALA A 102 -3.84 0.25 -17.21
CA ALA A 102 -3.33 1.30 -18.08
C ALA A 102 -4.43 1.99 -18.88
N GLN A 103 -5.53 1.30 -19.15
CA GLN A 103 -6.64 1.85 -19.91
C GLN A 103 -7.65 2.59 -19.05
N ALA A 104 -7.61 2.41 -17.74
CA ALA A 104 -8.57 3.03 -16.85
C ALA A 104 -8.18 4.47 -16.54
N SER A 105 -9.17 5.32 -16.31
CA SER A 105 -8.92 6.69 -15.87
C SER A 105 -8.43 6.67 -14.43
N ARG A 106 -7.76 7.73 -14.03
CA ARG A 106 -7.27 7.86 -12.66
C ARG A 106 -8.39 7.74 -11.63
N ASP A 107 -9.53 8.39 -11.89
CA ASP A 107 -10.67 8.36 -10.98
C ASP A 107 -11.25 6.96 -10.86
N THR A 108 -11.32 6.24 -11.97
CA THR A 108 -11.80 4.86 -11.98
C THR A 108 -10.87 3.96 -11.17
N VAL A 109 -9.57 4.14 -11.32
CA VAL A 109 -8.58 3.37 -10.57
C VAL A 109 -8.67 3.70 -9.09
N GLN A 110 -8.79 4.98 -8.75
CA GLN A 110 -8.93 5.39 -7.34
C GLN A 110 -10.14 4.75 -6.69
N GLN A 111 -11.27 4.76 -7.38
CA GLN A 111 -12.49 4.16 -6.84
C GLN A 111 -12.33 2.65 -6.69
N ALA A 112 -11.75 2.01 -7.69
CA ALA A 112 -11.54 0.56 -7.64
C ALA A 112 -10.62 0.17 -6.48
N LEU A 113 -9.56 0.94 -6.25
CA LEU A 113 -8.66 0.70 -5.13
C LEU A 113 -9.34 0.95 -3.79
N ALA A 114 -10.20 1.98 -3.72
CA ALA A 114 -10.93 2.28 -2.49
C ALA A 114 -11.87 1.14 -2.10
N ASP A 115 -12.35 0.40 -3.08
CA ASP A 115 -13.26 -0.72 -2.85
C ASP A 115 -12.54 -2.00 -2.42
N LEU A 116 -11.22 -2.04 -2.52
CA LEU A 116 -10.47 -3.22 -2.13
C LEU A 116 -10.18 -3.26 -0.63
N PRO A 117 -10.06 -4.46 -0.07
CA PRO A 117 -9.54 -4.59 1.29
C PRO A 117 -8.17 -3.95 1.40
N VAL A 118 -7.86 -3.39 2.56
CA VAL A 118 -6.58 -2.70 2.77
C VAL A 118 -5.36 -3.55 2.40
N PRO A 119 -5.27 -4.83 2.78
CA PRO A 119 -4.10 -5.63 2.40
C PRO A 119 -3.86 -5.73 0.90
N PHE A 120 -4.92 -5.74 0.11
CA PHE A 120 -4.78 -5.77 -1.35
C PHE A 120 -4.42 -4.39 -1.88
N ARG A 121 -5.07 -3.36 -1.35
CA ARG A 121 -4.78 -1.98 -1.75
C ARG A 121 -3.33 -1.63 -1.49
N GLU A 122 -2.85 -1.89 -0.28
CA GLU A 122 -1.49 -1.51 0.09
C GLU A 122 -0.43 -2.22 -0.75
N ILE A 123 -0.59 -3.50 -1.01
CA ILE A 123 0.43 -4.23 -1.76
C ILE A 123 0.47 -3.81 -3.23
N LEU A 124 -0.69 -3.50 -3.80
CA LEU A 124 -0.75 -2.97 -5.16
C LEU A 124 -0.07 -1.61 -5.25
N LEU A 125 -0.32 -0.74 -4.28
CA LEU A 125 0.30 0.58 -4.26
C LEU A 125 1.82 0.48 -4.13
N LEU A 126 2.30 -0.40 -3.27
CA LEU A 126 3.73 -0.59 -3.10
C LEU A 126 4.40 -1.11 -4.38
N CYS A 127 3.75 -2.01 -5.07
CA CYS A 127 4.29 -2.59 -6.28
C CYS A 127 4.16 -1.68 -7.50
N GLU A 128 2.96 -1.20 -7.75
CA GLU A 128 2.65 -0.50 -9.01
C GLU A 128 2.95 1.00 -8.97
N VAL A 129 2.75 1.64 -7.85
CA VAL A 129 2.96 3.08 -7.73
C VAL A 129 4.36 3.39 -7.19
N GLU A 130 4.75 2.72 -6.11
CA GLU A 130 6.05 2.96 -5.49
C GLU A 130 7.17 2.16 -6.15
N GLU A 131 6.82 1.28 -7.05
CA GLU A 131 7.77 0.46 -7.80
C GLU A 131 8.77 -0.30 -6.94
N MET A 132 8.29 -0.79 -5.81
CA MET A 132 9.12 -1.59 -4.93
C MET A 132 9.34 -2.98 -5.50
N SER A 133 10.53 -3.52 -5.28
CA SER A 133 10.80 -4.91 -5.61
C SER A 133 10.03 -5.83 -4.65
N TYR A 134 9.88 -7.08 -5.00
CA TYR A 134 9.22 -8.05 -4.11
C TYR A 134 9.96 -8.18 -2.79
N GLN A 135 11.28 -8.09 -2.83
CA GLN A 135 12.09 -8.12 -1.62
C GLN A 135 11.79 -6.90 -0.73
N GLU A 136 11.71 -5.73 -1.34
CA GLU A 136 11.41 -4.51 -0.61
C GLU A 136 10.00 -4.55 -0.01
N ILE A 137 9.03 -5.06 -0.75
CA ILE A 137 7.66 -5.22 -0.25
C ILE A 137 7.64 -6.20 0.92
N SER A 138 8.38 -7.30 0.80
CA SER A 138 8.51 -8.30 1.87
C SER A 138 9.01 -7.64 3.16
N GLU A 139 10.02 -6.80 3.03
CA GLU A 139 10.56 -6.06 4.18
C GLU A 139 9.56 -5.05 4.74
N THR A 140 8.88 -4.34 3.86
CA THR A 140 7.92 -3.32 4.25
C THR A 140 6.73 -3.92 5.01
N LEU A 141 6.20 -5.01 4.51
CA LEU A 141 5.02 -5.63 5.10
C LEU A 141 5.35 -6.71 6.14
N ALA A 142 6.61 -7.05 6.26
CA ALA A 142 7.10 -8.10 7.16
C ALA A 142 6.42 -9.45 6.87
N ILE A 143 6.38 -9.82 5.59
CA ILE A 143 5.81 -11.09 5.15
C ILE A 143 6.81 -11.80 4.23
N PRO A 144 6.74 -13.12 4.11
CA PRO A 144 7.63 -13.84 3.20
C PRO A 144 7.44 -13.43 1.74
N ILE A 145 8.48 -13.54 0.96
CA ILE A 145 8.43 -13.17 -0.45
C ILE A 145 7.40 -13.97 -1.24
N GLY A 146 7.25 -15.26 -0.90
CA GLY A 146 6.21 -16.08 -1.53
C GLY A 146 4.81 -15.56 -1.27
N THR A 147 4.58 -15.01 -0.08
CA THR A 147 3.30 -14.38 0.27
C THR A 147 3.11 -13.09 -0.51
N VAL A 148 4.18 -12.31 -0.74
CA VAL A 148 4.11 -11.12 -1.59
C VAL A 148 3.62 -11.51 -2.98
N MET A 149 4.22 -12.54 -3.56
CA MET A 149 3.87 -12.99 -4.92
C MET A 149 2.42 -13.44 -5.01
N SER A 150 1.99 -14.28 -4.08
CA SER A 150 0.62 -14.80 -4.11
C SER A 150 -0.41 -13.71 -3.82
N ARG A 151 -0.11 -12.84 -2.86
CA ARG A 151 -1.03 -11.75 -2.52
C ARG A 151 -1.14 -10.74 -3.65
N LEU A 152 -0.04 -10.43 -4.34
CA LEU A 152 -0.09 -9.55 -5.51
C LEU A 152 -0.95 -10.14 -6.62
N SER A 153 -0.82 -11.43 -6.87
CA SER A 153 -1.63 -12.11 -7.87
C SER A 153 -3.13 -11.97 -7.54
N ARG A 154 -3.47 -12.21 -6.29
CA ARG A 154 -4.86 -12.11 -5.82
C ARG A 154 -5.36 -10.66 -5.86
N ALA A 155 -4.50 -9.74 -5.44
CA ALA A 155 -4.87 -8.33 -5.43
C ALA A 155 -5.13 -7.80 -6.84
N ARG A 156 -4.32 -8.23 -7.81
CA ARG A 156 -4.53 -7.83 -9.21
C ARG A 156 -5.84 -8.35 -9.75
N LYS A 157 -6.20 -9.57 -9.41
CA LYS A 157 -7.50 -10.14 -9.81
C LYS A 157 -8.64 -9.37 -9.18
N ALA A 158 -8.52 -9.06 -7.89
CA ALA A 158 -9.55 -8.28 -7.19
C ALA A 158 -9.69 -6.89 -7.79
N LEU A 159 -8.57 -6.26 -8.15
CA LEU A 159 -8.60 -4.95 -8.78
C LEU A 159 -9.29 -5.00 -10.14
N ARG A 160 -9.01 -6.02 -10.94
CA ARG A 160 -9.64 -6.19 -12.23
C ARG A 160 -11.16 -6.32 -12.10
N VAL A 161 -11.62 -7.10 -11.13
CA VAL A 161 -13.05 -7.26 -10.87
C VAL A 161 -13.66 -5.92 -10.43
N SER A 162 -12.99 -5.20 -9.55
CA SER A 162 -13.44 -3.91 -9.08
C SER A 162 -13.51 -2.87 -10.21
N LEU A 163 -12.50 -2.87 -11.10
CA LEU A 163 -12.49 -1.97 -12.25
C LEU A 163 -13.65 -2.27 -13.21
N ALA A 164 -13.88 -3.53 -13.50
CA ALA A 164 -14.98 -3.93 -14.38
C ALA A 164 -16.35 -3.53 -13.80
N LYS A 165 -16.49 -3.65 -12.49
CA LYS A 165 -17.69 -3.30 -11.80
C LYS A 165 -17.98 -1.80 -11.87
N ASN A 166 -16.94 -1.00 -11.62
CA ASN A 166 -17.06 0.45 -11.66
C ASN A 166 -17.31 0.98 -13.08
N ASP A 167 -16.66 0.37 -14.05
CA ASP A 167 -16.81 0.72 -15.43
C ASP A 167 -18.23 0.37 -15.92
N GLY A 168 -18.71 -0.82 -15.56
CA GLY A 168 -20.06 -1.25 -15.87
C GLY A 168 -21.11 -0.32 -15.29
N GLY A 169 -20.86 0.17 -14.08
CA GLY A 169 -21.77 1.12 -13.43
C GLY A 169 -21.86 2.45 -14.17
N ARG A 170 -20.76 2.85 -14.81
CA ARG A 170 -20.74 4.10 -15.57
C ARG A 170 -21.49 3.98 -16.88
N HIS A 171 -21.42 2.82 -17.50
CA HIS A 171 -22.05 2.60 -18.78
C HIS A 171 -23.50 2.13 -18.65
N GLY A 172 -23.92 1.78 -17.46
CA GLY A 172 -25.26 1.32 -17.19
C GLY A 172 -26.30 2.41 -17.07
N MET A 173 -25.92 3.62 -17.38
CA MET A 173 -26.84 4.76 -17.25
C MET A 173 -27.53 5.05 -18.54
#